data_9e429b4b9298b21c8697331483a0d89a
#
_entry.id   9e429b4b9298b21c8697331483a0d89a
#
_cell.length_a   1.000
_cell.length_b   1.000
_cell.length_c   1.000
_cell.angle_alpha   90.00
_cell.angle_beta   90.00
_cell.angle_gamma   90.00
#
_symmetry.space_group_name_H-M   'P 1'
#
loop_
_entity.id
_entity.type
_entity.pdbx_description
1 polymer ?
#
loop_
_entity_poly.entity_id
_entity_poly.type
_entity_poly.pdbx_seq_one_letter_code
_entity_poly.pdbx_strand_id
1 'polypeptide(L)'
;RPAMEAARRAGVTVCHVESPQTSRKHAQAQEDLDEPAQPPPEPRPAPPLEVVPGWRGKMTARFHGRDYVTKSPYARMDKAKVVAALPGEPFAHQTGQFDRALRRRGIENLIYTGFATDMCVLRAPGGIEPMAGFGYRLFLMRDATLGVECPDTFEERIATRWAIRYFET
;
A
#
# COMPACT_ATOMS: atom_id res chain seq x y z
N ARG A 1 5.17 14.94 0.65
CA ARG A 1 6.54 15.41 0.87
C ARG A 1 6.68 16.18 2.19
N PRO A 2 5.95 17.28 2.48
CA PRO A 2 6.16 18.04 3.73
C PRO A 2 6.03 17.21 5.01
N ALA A 3 5.02 16.33 5.10
CA ALA A 3 4.81 15.46 6.25
C ALA A 3 6.00 14.52 6.49
N MET A 4 6.53 13.90 5.43
CA MET A 4 7.68 13.00 5.49
C MET A 4 8.97 13.73 5.92
N GLU A 5 9.20 14.93 5.40
CA GLU A 5 10.33 15.77 5.81
C GLU A 5 10.20 16.22 7.27
N ALA A 6 9.00 16.54 7.72
CA ALA A 6 8.74 16.88 9.12
C ALA A 6 8.99 15.69 10.05
N ALA A 7 8.53 14.50 9.68
CA ALA A 7 8.77 13.25 10.40
C ALA A 7 10.29 13.00 10.56
N ARG A 8 11.05 13.09 9.48
CA ARG A 8 12.52 12.94 9.49
C ARG A 8 13.20 13.94 10.42
N ARG A 9 12.82 15.21 10.34
CA ARG A 9 13.37 16.26 11.25
C ARG A 9 13.03 16.00 12.72
N ALA A 10 11.89 15.39 12.99
CA ALA A 10 11.44 15.06 14.34
C ALA A 10 12.01 13.71 14.85
N GLY A 11 12.85 13.02 14.08
CA GLY A 11 13.38 11.71 14.44
C GLY A 11 12.35 10.57 14.35
N VAL A 12 11.21 10.81 13.69
CA VAL A 12 10.20 9.79 13.45
C VAL A 12 10.64 8.93 12.25
N THR A 13 10.66 7.61 12.44
CA THR A 13 11.03 6.67 11.38
C THR A 13 10.04 6.75 10.22
N VAL A 14 10.54 7.03 9.03
CA VAL A 14 9.76 6.97 7.79
C VAL A 14 9.88 5.56 7.22
N CYS A 15 8.74 4.94 6.95
CA CYS A 15 8.66 3.62 6.34
C CYS A 15 7.98 3.73 4.97
N HIS A 16 8.42 2.88 4.04
CA HIS A 16 7.89 2.85 2.68
C HIS A 16 7.23 1.50 2.43
N VAL A 17 5.98 1.53 2.01
CA VAL A 17 5.25 0.35 1.56
C VAL A 17 4.85 0.54 0.12
N GLU A 18 5.28 -0.36 -0.75
CA GLU A 18 5.17 -0.23 -2.19
C GLU A 18 4.70 -1.53 -2.85
N SER A 19 4.41 -1.46 -4.13
CA SER A 19 4.13 -2.66 -4.91
C SER A 19 5.37 -3.56 -5.04
N PRO A 20 5.21 -4.88 -5.24
CA PRO A 20 6.35 -5.76 -5.50
C PRO A 20 7.19 -5.35 -6.71
N GLN A 21 6.58 -4.73 -7.72
CA GLN A 21 7.29 -4.25 -8.91
C GLN A 21 8.24 -3.10 -8.59
N THR A 22 7.79 -2.13 -7.80
CA THR A 22 8.62 -1.02 -7.34
C THR A 22 9.70 -1.52 -6.39
N SER A 23 9.32 -2.38 -5.45
CA SER A 23 10.22 -2.90 -4.40
C SER A 23 11.43 -3.65 -4.97
N ARG A 24 11.26 -4.39 -6.05
CA ARG A 24 12.38 -5.12 -6.71
C ARG A 24 13.51 -4.22 -7.21
N LYS A 25 13.26 -2.93 -7.35
CA LYS A 25 14.24 -1.93 -7.80
C LYS A 25 15.06 -1.33 -6.66
N HIS A 26 14.71 -1.66 -5.42
CA HIS A 26 15.31 -1.10 -4.21
C HIS A 26 15.91 -2.20 -3.34
N ALA A 27 17.22 -2.13 -3.08
CA ALA A 27 17.92 -3.12 -2.26
C ALA A 27 17.34 -3.23 -0.84
N GLN A 28 16.92 -2.12 -0.26
CA GLN A 28 16.29 -2.07 1.07
C GLN A 28 14.99 -2.89 1.16
N ALA A 29 14.29 -3.08 0.05
CA ALA A 29 13.08 -3.89 0.01
C ALA A 29 13.35 -5.40 0.04
N GLN A 30 14.61 -5.81 -0.01
CA GLN A 30 15.03 -7.20 0.15
C GLN A 30 15.38 -7.53 1.60
N GLU A 31 15.52 -6.52 2.45
CA GLU A 31 15.71 -6.72 3.88
C GLU A 31 14.44 -7.35 4.50
N ASP A 32 14.64 -8.21 5.49
CA ASP A 32 13.55 -8.87 6.22
C ASP A 32 12.70 -9.86 5.40
N LEU A 33 13.10 -10.21 4.17
CA LEU A 33 12.40 -11.22 3.36
C LEU A 33 12.73 -12.65 3.74
N ASP A 34 13.89 -12.92 4.30
CA ASP A 34 14.49 -14.25 4.42
C ASP A 34 13.93 -15.09 5.59
N GLU A 35 12.97 -14.60 6.34
CA GLU A 35 12.20 -15.44 7.26
C GLU A 35 10.99 -16.01 6.53
N PRO A 36 10.63 -17.30 6.77
CA PRO A 36 9.48 -17.89 6.13
C PRO A 36 8.26 -17.01 6.41
N ALA A 37 7.68 -16.48 5.33
CA ALA A 37 6.44 -15.78 5.43
C ALA A 37 5.43 -16.66 6.16
N GLN A 38 4.73 -16.13 7.15
CA GLN A 38 3.56 -16.84 7.65
C GLN A 38 2.69 -17.19 6.43
N PRO A 39 2.20 -18.44 6.34
CA PRO A 39 1.35 -18.81 5.23
C PRO A 39 0.22 -17.76 5.14
N PRO A 40 -0.11 -17.31 3.93
CA PRO A 40 -1.23 -16.40 3.77
C PRO A 40 -2.45 -17.02 4.47
N PRO A 41 -3.29 -16.22 5.15
CA PRO A 41 -4.51 -16.75 5.73
C PRO A 41 -5.24 -17.55 4.65
N GLU A 42 -5.77 -18.70 5.03
CA GLU A 42 -6.49 -19.57 4.09
C GLU A 42 -7.46 -18.70 3.27
N PRO A 43 -7.40 -18.78 1.94
CA PRO A 43 -8.30 -17.99 1.12
C PRO A 43 -9.73 -18.35 1.50
N ARG A 44 -10.51 -17.38 1.92
CA ARG A 44 -11.94 -17.60 2.13
C ARG A 44 -12.49 -18.24 0.86
N PRO A 45 -13.26 -19.33 0.94
CA PRO A 45 -13.87 -19.92 -0.23
C PRO A 45 -14.65 -18.80 -0.95
N ALA A 46 -14.20 -18.46 -2.14
CA ALA A 46 -14.92 -17.50 -2.95
C ALA A 46 -16.32 -18.06 -3.19
N PRO A 47 -17.39 -17.30 -2.99
CA PRO A 47 -18.72 -17.75 -3.38
C PRO A 47 -18.65 -18.17 -4.86
N PRO A 48 -19.38 -19.21 -5.27
CA PRO A 48 -19.43 -19.60 -6.67
C PRO A 48 -20.02 -18.44 -7.46
N LEU A 49 -19.14 -17.63 -8.04
CA LEU A 49 -19.55 -16.63 -9.02
C LEU A 49 -19.84 -17.39 -10.30
N GLU A 50 -21.08 -17.35 -10.77
CA GLU A 50 -21.39 -17.64 -12.16
C GLU A 50 -20.63 -16.67 -13.04
N VAL A 51 -19.41 -17.04 -13.39
CA VAL A 51 -18.55 -16.17 -14.17
C VAL A 51 -18.91 -16.36 -15.63
N VAL A 52 -19.39 -15.31 -16.27
CA VAL A 52 -19.60 -15.31 -17.72
C VAL A 52 -18.38 -15.89 -18.42
N PRO A 53 -18.50 -16.96 -19.22
CA PRO A 53 -17.35 -17.57 -19.90
C PRO A 53 -16.52 -16.54 -20.63
N GLY A 54 -15.19 -16.60 -20.44
CA GLY A 54 -14.25 -15.66 -21.05
C GLY A 54 -14.20 -14.26 -20.40
N TRP A 55 -14.82 -14.05 -19.24
CA TRP A 55 -14.85 -12.75 -18.56
C TRP A 55 -13.47 -12.13 -18.35
N ARG A 56 -12.45 -12.93 -17.99
CA ARG A 56 -11.07 -12.44 -17.82
C ARG A 56 -10.54 -11.81 -19.10
N GLY A 57 -10.73 -12.48 -20.24
CA GLY A 57 -10.32 -11.93 -21.53
C GLY A 57 -11.06 -10.63 -21.88
N LYS A 58 -12.37 -10.59 -21.63
CA LYS A 58 -13.20 -9.40 -21.86
C LYS A 58 -12.79 -8.24 -20.95
N MET A 59 -12.55 -8.51 -19.67
CA MET A 59 -12.08 -7.51 -18.72
C MET A 59 -10.68 -7.01 -19.07
N THR A 60 -9.76 -7.92 -19.40
CA THR A 60 -8.40 -7.55 -19.81
C THR A 60 -8.40 -6.71 -21.08
N ALA A 61 -9.23 -7.03 -22.06
CA ALA A 61 -9.37 -6.24 -23.29
C ALA A 61 -9.95 -4.85 -23.02
N ARG A 62 -10.90 -4.74 -22.09
CA ARG A 62 -11.51 -3.47 -21.68
C ARG A 62 -10.56 -2.58 -20.88
N PHE A 63 -9.73 -3.18 -20.03
CA PHE A 63 -8.78 -2.48 -19.15
C PHE A 63 -7.34 -2.56 -19.67
N HIS A 64 -7.09 -2.06 -20.88
CA HIS A 64 -5.75 -1.85 -21.45
C HIS A 64 -5.07 -3.06 -22.10
N GLY A 65 -5.73 -4.21 -22.19
CA GLY A 65 -5.19 -5.38 -22.86
C GLY A 65 -4.28 -6.28 -22.00
N ARG A 66 -3.99 -7.45 -22.51
CA ARG A 66 -3.28 -8.52 -21.79
C ARG A 66 -1.87 -8.13 -21.34
N ASP A 67 -1.20 -7.32 -22.13
CA ASP A 67 0.21 -6.98 -21.92
C ASP A 67 0.43 -5.68 -21.15
N TYR A 68 -0.64 -5.05 -20.67
CA TYR A 68 -0.55 -3.75 -20.00
C TYR A 68 0.43 -3.74 -18.84
N VAL A 69 0.43 -4.76 -17.98
CA VAL A 69 1.31 -4.82 -16.81
C VAL A 69 2.80 -4.87 -17.19
N THR A 70 3.12 -5.52 -18.32
CA THR A 70 4.51 -5.74 -18.74
C THR A 70 5.01 -4.71 -19.76
N LYS A 71 4.14 -4.19 -20.60
CA LYS A 71 4.50 -3.30 -21.72
C LYS A 71 4.14 -1.82 -21.49
N SER A 72 3.28 -1.54 -20.52
CA SER A 72 2.87 -0.16 -20.24
C SER A 72 3.99 0.66 -19.59
N PRO A 73 3.90 1.99 -19.62
CA PRO A 73 4.77 2.85 -18.83
C PRO A 73 4.80 2.48 -17.34
N TYR A 74 3.70 1.91 -16.83
CA TYR A 74 3.57 1.47 -15.45
C TYR A 74 4.65 0.45 -15.05
N ALA A 75 5.02 -0.48 -15.93
CA ALA A 75 6.09 -1.45 -15.69
C ALA A 75 7.47 -0.78 -15.45
N ARG A 76 7.66 0.42 -15.98
CA ARG A 76 8.91 1.20 -15.88
C ARG A 76 8.87 2.26 -14.79
N MET A 77 7.70 2.53 -14.20
CA MET A 77 7.56 3.53 -13.14
C MET A 77 8.34 3.12 -11.90
N ASP A 78 8.86 4.10 -11.24
CA ASP A 78 9.51 3.96 -9.95
C ASP A 78 9.05 5.09 -9.03
N LYS A 79 9.45 5.02 -7.78
CA LYS A 79 9.17 6.02 -6.77
C LYS A 79 9.73 7.38 -7.18
N ALA A 80 8.93 8.42 -7.06
CA ALA A 80 9.39 9.76 -7.34
C ALA A 80 10.57 10.15 -6.43
N LYS A 81 11.62 10.72 -7.01
CA LYS A 81 12.85 11.10 -6.26
C LYS A 81 12.58 11.94 -5.01
N VAL A 82 11.56 12.79 -5.05
CA VAL A 82 11.19 13.67 -3.93
C VAL A 82 10.59 12.94 -2.71
N VAL A 83 10.24 11.66 -2.87
CA VAL A 83 9.75 10.78 -1.82
C VAL A 83 10.57 9.49 -1.72
N ALA A 84 11.78 9.51 -2.24
CA ALA A 84 12.69 8.37 -2.15
C ALA A 84 12.99 7.99 -0.69
N ALA A 85 13.17 6.69 -0.48
CA ALA A 85 13.63 6.18 0.80
C ALA A 85 15.08 6.61 1.05
N LEU A 86 15.38 7.02 2.27
CA LEU A 86 16.75 7.26 2.71
C LEU A 86 17.38 5.96 3.23
N PRO A 87 18.72 5.86 3.26
CA PRO A 87 19.39 4.73 3.87
C PRO A 87 18.90 4.45 5.30
N GLY A 88 18.56 3.20 5.60
CA GLY A 88 18.05 2.79 6.92
C GLY A 88 16.54 2.97 7.12
N GLU A 89 15.82 3.63 6.21
CA GLU A 89 14.36 3.64 6.25
C GLU A 89 13.81 2.29 5.77
N PRO A 90 12.88 1.65 6.53
CA PRO A 90 12.25 0.41 6.11
C PRO A 90 11.53 0.54 4.76
N PHE A 91 11.70 -0.46 3.92
CA PHE A 91 11.03 -0.55 2.63
C PHE A 91 10.43 -1.94 2.48
N ALA A 92 9.11 -2.05 2.43
CA ALA A 92 8.41 -3.32 2.44
C ALA A 92 7.38 -3.45 1.32
N HIS A 93 7.08 -4.68 0.93
CA HIS A 93 6.01 -5.03 0.00
C HIS A 93 5.20 -6.26 0.45
N GLN A 94 5.48 -6.75 1.65
CA GLN A 94 4.75 -7.83 2.30
C GLN A 94 4.40 -7.42 3.73
N THR A 95 3.22 -7.82 4.20
CA THR A 95 2.75 -7.48 5.56
C THR A 95 3.68 -8.02 6.64
N GLY A 96 4.06 -9.30 6.55
CA GLY A 96 4.98 -9.91 7.51
C GLY A 96 6.38 -9.29 7.50
N GLN A 97 6.90 -8.93 6.34
CA GLN A 97 8.14 -8.18 6.19
C GLN A 97 8.05 -6.83 6.93
N PHE A 98 6.95 -6.12 6.72
CA PHE A 98 6.74 -4.82 7.36
C PHE A 98 6.63 -4.96 8.88
N ASP A 99 5.86 -5.93 9.38
CA ASP A 99 5.78 -6.23 10.82
C ASP A 99 7.17 -6.50 11.43
N ARG A 100 7.98 -7.36 10.80
CA ARG A 100 9.34 -7.64 11.29
C ARG A 100 10.23 -6.40 11.34
N ALA A 101 10.18 -5.59 10.28
CA ALA A 101 10.96 -4.36 10.21
C ALA A 101 10.59 -3.35 11.31
N LEU A 102 9.29 -3.26 11.64
CA LEU A 102 8.77 -2.41 12.70
C LEU A 102 9.16 -2.92 14.09
N ARG A 103 8.99 -4.22 14.36
CA ARG A 103 9.33 -4.85 15.65
C ARG A 103 10.81 -4.72 15.97
N ARG A 104 11.69 -4.93 15.00
CA ARG A 104 13.14 -4.74 15.19
C ARG A 104 13.52 -3.32 15.61
N ARG A 105 12.66 -2.34 15.33
CA ARG A 105 12.85 -0.93 15.69
C ARG A 105 12.05 -0.49 16.91
N GLY A 106 11.32 -1.40 17.55
CA GLY A 106 10.47 -1.09 18.69
C GLY A 106 9.34 -0.13 18.36
N ILE A 107 8.84 -0.13 17.12
CA ILE A 107 7.77 0.76 16.68
C ILE A 107 6.42 0.16 17.07
N GLU A 108 5.61 0.91 17.78
CA GLU A 108 4.28 0.51 18.24
C GLU A 108 3.14 1.37 17.62
N ASN A 109 3.50 2.51 17.06
CA ASN A 109 2.53 3.46 16.51
C ASN A 109 2.80 3.70 15.04
N LEU A 110 1.78 3.57 14.19
CA LEU A 110 1.88 3.79 12.76
C LEU A 110 1.01 4.95 12.33
N ILE A 111 1.60 5.94 11.69
CA ILE A 111 0.88 7.06 11.09
C ILE A 111 0.90 6.88 9.58
N TYR A 112 -0.25 6.61 9.01
CA TYR A 112 -0.41 6.40 7.58
C TYR A 112 -0.59 7.71 6.84
N THR A 113 0.08 7.81 5.70
CA THR A 113 -0.06 8.92 4.73
C THR A 113 0.04 8.36 3.32
N GLY A 114 -0.37 9.12 2.33
CA GLY A 114 -0.10 8.80 0.94
C GLY A 114 -1.34 8.45 0.13
N PHE A 115 -1.14 7.65 -0.91
CA PHE A 115 -2.13 7.35 -1.93
C PHE A 115 -2.19 5.82 -2.19
N ALA A 116 -3.34 5.21 -2.37
CA ALA A 116 -4.67 5.77 -2.30
C ALA A 116 -5.37 5.33 -1.01
N THR A 117 -6.08 6.27 -0.37
CA THR A 117 -6.74 6.03 0.92
C THR A 117 -7.72 4.86 0.87
N ASP A 118 -8.53 4.80 -0.19
CA ASP A 118 -9.58 3.80 -0.44
C ASP A 118 -9.04 2.46 -0.99
N MET A 119 -7.76 2.38 -1.30
CA MET A 119 -7.12 1.21 -1.89
C MET A 119 -5.86 0.78 -1.12
N CYS A 120 -4.69 1.30 -1.53
CA CYS A 120 -3.40 0.82 -1.02
C CYS A 120 -3.18 1.15 0.45
N VAL A 121 -3.54 2.34 0.91
CA VAL A 121 -3.44 2.72 2.32
C VAL A 121 -4.33 1.82 3.18
N LEU A 122 -5.49 1.44 2.66
CA LEU A 122 -6.43 0.55 3.35
C LEU A 122 -5.97 -0.90 3.32
N ARG A 123 -5.69 -1.47 2.13
CA ARG A 123 -5.68 -2.92 1.89
C ARG A 123 -4.42 -3.52 1.30
N ALA A 124 -3.46 -2.70 0.84
CA ALA A 124 -2.21 -3.24 0.36
C ALA A 124 -1.43 -3.96 1.49
N PRO A 125 -0.49 -4.85 1.18
CA PRO A 125 0.41 -5.39 2.17
C PRO A 125 1.05 -4.27 3.01
N GLY A 126 0.92 -4.34 4.34
CA GLY A 126 1.34 -3.27 5.24
C GLY A 126 0.37 -2.08 5.35
N GLY A 127 -0.78 -2.13 4.70
CA GLY A 127 -1.87 -1.16 4.87
C GLY A 127 -2.59 -1.31 6.22
N ILE A 128 -3.54 -0.45 6.49
CA ILE A 128 -4.20 -0.35 7.80
C ILE A 128 -4.92 -1.66 8.17
N GLU A 129 -5.76 -2.21 7.29
CA GLU A 129 -6.49 -3.46 7.56
C GLU A 129 -5.55 -4.65 7.80
N PRO A 130 -4.55 -4.94 6.94
CA PRO A 130 -3.61 -6.01 7.20
C PRO A 130 -2.80 -5.83 8.49
N MET A 131 -2.50 -4.60 8.89
CA MET A 131 -1.70 -4.33 10.09
C MET A 131 -2.52 -4.26 11.38
N ALA A 132 -3.84 -4.14 11.31
CA ALA A 132 -4.72 -4.06 12.48
C ALA A 132 -4.60 -5.29 13.39
N GLY A 133 -4.37 -6.49 12.82
CA GLY A 133 -4.20 -7.74 13.57
C GLY A 133 -2.88 -7.89 14.32
N PHE A 134 -1.90 -7.01 14.12
CA PHE A 134 -0.56 -7.12 14.71
C PHE A 134 -0.38 -6.34 16.03
N GLY A 135 -1.41 -5.62 16.49
CA GLY A 135 -1.40 -4.92 17.77
C GLY A 135 -0.78 -3.52 17.76
N TYR A 136 -0.50 -2.95 16.58
CA TYR A 136 -0.08 -1.57 16.46
C TYR A 136 -1.22 -0.58 16.72
N ARG A 137 -0.88 0.59 17.25
CA ARG A 137 -1.81 1.73 17.26
C ARG A 137 -1.74 2.41 15.89
N LEU A 138 -2.86 2.46 15.18
CA LEU A 138 -2.93 2.92 13.81
C LEU A 138 -3.59 4.30 13.73
N PHE A 139 -2.95 5.21 13.02
CA PHE A 139 -3.40 6.58 12.82
C PHE A 139 -3.38 6.92 11.34
N LEU A 140 -4.31 7.72 10.87
CA LEU A 140 -4.34 8.24 9.50
C LEU A 140 -4.20 9.77 9.52
N MET A 141 -3.21 10.29 8.80
CA MET A 141 -3.08 11.74 8.62
C MET A 141 -4.03 12.19 7.51
N ARG A 142 -5.18 12.74 7.89
CA ARG A 142 -6.29 13.10 7.00
C ARG A 142 -5.91 14.09 5.91
N ASP A 143 -5.02 15.02 6.22
CA ASP A 143 -4.58 16.08 5.30
C ASP A 143 -3.43 15.64 4.38
N ALA A 144 -2.91 14.43 4.57
CA ALA A 144 -1.81 13.88 3.79
C ALA A 144 -2.17 12.56 3.11
N THR A 145 -3.45 12.36 2.80
CA THR A 145 -3.96 11.21 2.07
C THR A 145 -5.01 11.63 1.05
N LEU A 146 -5.18 10.83 0.00
CA LEU A 146 -6.15 11.05 -1.06
C LEU A 146 -6.58 9.70 -1.62
N GLY A 147 -7.88 9.53 -1.85
CA GLY A 147 -8.46 8.37 -2.53
C GLY A 147 -8.40 8.49 -4.05
N VAL A 148 -8.80 7.43 -4.75
CA VAL A 148 -8.98 7.46 -6.20
C VAL A 148 -10.34 8.07 -6.51
N GLU A 149 -10.33 9.31 -6.95
CA GLU A 149 -11.54 10.03 -7.31
C GLU A 149 -11.85 9.89 -8.81
N CYS A 150 -13.13 9.81 -9.13
CA CYS A 150 -13.65 9.92 -10.49
C CYS A 150 -14.04 11.38 -10.78
N PRO A 151 -14.29 11.76 -12.06
CA PRO A 151 -14.75 13.11 -12.38
C PRO A 151 -15.94 13.57 -11.54
N ASP A 152 -16.88 12.65 -11.26
CA ASP A 152 -18.11 12.94 -10.51
C ASP A 152 -17.92 13.01 -8.98
N THR A 153 -16.74 12.60 -8.47
CA THR A 153 -16.45 12.54 -7.02
C THR A 153 -15.32 13.46 -6.59
N PHE A 154 -14.62 14.05 -7.58
CA PHE A 154 -13.35 14.74 -7.34
C PHE A 154 -13.49 16.01 -6.50
N GLU A 155 -14.51 16.83 -6.76
CA GLU A 155 -14.69 18.11 -6.08
C GLU A 155 -14.97 17.90 -4.59
N GLU A 156 -15.90 17.01 -4.27
CA GLU A 156 -16.28 16.69 -2.89
C GLU A 156 -15.36 15.67 -2.22
N ARG A 157 -14.42 15.07 -2.95
CA ARG A 157 -13.52 14.03 -2.49
C ARG A 157 -14.26 12.85 -1.84
N ILE A 158 -15.27 12.34 -2.51
CA ILE A 158 -16.19 11.35 -1.94
C ILE A 158 -15.47 10.06 -1.55
N ALA A 159 -14.61 9.51 -2.43
CA ALA A 159 -13.87 8.29 -2.15
C ALA A 159 -12.91 8.47 -0.96
N THR A 160 -12.21 9.59 -0.90
CA THR A 160 -11.32 9.96 0.22
C THR A 160 -12.08 10.05 1.54
N ARG A 161 -13.20 10.79 1.55
CA ARG A 161 -14.04 10.99 2.75
C ARG A 161 -14.69 9.70 3.21
N TRP A 162 -15.12 8.87 2.27
CA TRP A 162 -15.65 7.54 2.58
C TRP A 162 -14.59 6.68 3.27
N ALA A 163 -13.40 6.59 2.70
CA ALA A 163 -12.31 5.80 3.28
C ALA A 163 -11.91 6.30 4.67
N ILE A 164 -11.82 7.61 4.87
CA ILE A 164 -11.52 8.19 6.19
C ILE A 164 -12.59 7.77 7.21
N ARG A 165 -13.87 7.87 6.86
CA ARG A 165 -14.95 7.43 7.76
C ARG A 165 -14.91 5.94 8.05
N TYR A 166 -14.58 5.14 7.05
CA TYR A 166 -14.42 3.69 7.23
C TYR A 166 -13.34 3.33 8.24
N PHE A 167 -12.29 4.13 8.36
CA PHE A 167 -11.25 3.94 9.37
C PHE A 167 -11.66 4.38 10.77
N GLU A 168 -12.64 5.24 10.89
CA GLU A 168 -13.14 5.75 12.17
C GLU A 168 -14.16 4.80 12.83
N THR A 169 -14.57 3.72 12.14
CA THR A 169 -15.51 2.71 12.65
C THR A 169 -14.80 1.46 13.13
#